data_c105971d90b1ea541daf1372c5f55b67
#
_entry.id   c105971d90b1ea541daf1372c5f55b67
#
_cell.length_a   1.000
_cell.length_b   1.000
_cell.length_c   1.000
_cell.angle_alpha   90.00
_cell.angle_beta   90.00
_cell.angle_gamma   90.00
#
_symmetry.space_group_name_H-M   'P 1'
#
loop_
_entity.id
_entity.type
_entity.pdbx_description
1 polymer ?
#
loop_
_entity_poly.entity_id
_entity_poly.type
_entity_poly.pdbx_seq_one_letter_code
_entity_poly.pdbx_strand_id
1 'polypeptide(L)'
;MSEGEILQSLNQTRDAIVAAGGNAPKGVRPPGGKINDASKAVLAKAGMPSIIWSVDTLDWKTRNAQHTIDTVLRQVQDGDIILMHDLYEQSAIAAETLIPELTRRGYQLVTVSEMAELRGGMAAGQSYGHFR
;
A
#
# COMPACT_ATOMS: atom_id res chain seq x y z
N MET A 1 -13.56 1.64 16.73
CA MET A 1 -12.43 2.31 17.40
C MET A 1 -12.75 3.79 17.51
N SER A 2 -12.54 4.37 18.68
CA SER A 2 -12.60 5.81 18.90
C SER A 2 -11.40 6.52 18.28
N GLU A 3 -11.46 7.85 18.14
CA GLU A 3 -10.33 8.67 17.66
C GLU A 3 -9.06 8.40 18.49
N GLY A 4 -9.20 8.38 19.82
CA GLY A 4 -8.07 8.15 20.72
C GLY A 4 -7.43 6.78 20.54
N GLU A 5 -8.22 5.72 20.35
CA GLU A 5 -7.71 4.38 20.10
C GLU A 5 -6.96 4.29 18.75
N ILE A 6 -7.45 4.97 17.71
CA ILE A 6 -6.75 5.02 16.41
C ILE A 6 -5.41 5.74 16.56
N LEU A 7 -5.38 6.90 17.18
CA LEU A 7 -4.14 7.65 17.39
C LEU A 7 -3.14 6.89 18.25
N GLN A 8 -3.60 6.24 19.32
CA GLN A 8 -2.76 5.40 20.15
C GLN A 8 -2.14 4.25 19.35
N SER A 9 -2.94 3.53 18.57
CA SER A 9 -2.47 2.43 17.72
C SER A 9 -1.43 2.90 16.69
N LEU A 10 -1.66 4.03 16.03
CA LEU A 10 -0.71 4.62 15.09
C LEU A 10 0.62 4.98 15.76
N ASN A 11 0.56 5.62 16.93
CA ASN A 11 1.76 6.01 17.67
C ASN A 11 2.54 4.78 18.16
N GLN A 12 1.88 3.78 18.72
CA GLN A 12 2.52 2.53 19.16
C GLN A 12 3.22 1.82 18.00
N THR A 13 2.57 1.73 16.84
CA THR A 13 3.17 1.12 15.65
C THR A 13 4.38 1.91 15.16
N ARG A 14 4.28 3.23 15.06
CA ARG A 14 5.39 4.10 14.70
C ARG A 14 6.57 3.91 15.63
N ASP A 15 6.32 3.96 16.94
CA ASP A 15 7.36 3.89 17.95
C ASP A 15 8.05 2.51 17.96
N ALA A 16 7.30 1.43 17.72
CA ALA A 16 7.86 0.09 17.56
C ALA A 16 8.76 -0.03 16.32
N ILE A 17 8.34 0.55 15.17
CA ILE A 17 9.17 0.56 13.95
C ILE A 17 10.46 1.34 14.17
N VAL A 18 10.38 2.51 14.78
CA VAL A 18 11.56 3.35 15.06
C VAL A 18 12.49 2.67 16.07
N ALA A 19 11.96 2.06 17.13
CA ALA A 19 12.74 1.32 18.11
C ALA A 19 13.46 0.11 17.50
N ALA A 20 12.89 -0.49 16.47
CA ALA A 20 13.51 -1.57 15.68
C ALA A 20 14.56 -1.08 14.67
N GLY A 21 14.85 0.23 14.60
CA GLY A 21 15.81 0.83 13.68
C GLY A 21 15.25 1.26 12.33
N GLY A 22 13.92 1.21 12.16
CA GLY A 22 13.25 1.70 10.96
C GLY A 22 13.00 3.21 10.97
N ASN A 23 12.74 3.77 9.80
CA ASN A 23 12.30 5.17 9.69
C ASN A 23 10.84 5.31 10.13
N ALA A 24 10.47 6.48 10.65
CA ALA A 24 9.09 6.79 10.95
C ALA A 24 8.21 6.65 9.69
N PRO A 25 7.07 5.92 9.78
CA PRO A 25 6.16 5.76 8.65
C PRO A 25 5.63 7.08 8.12
N LYS A 26 5.57 7.23 6.80
CA LYS A 26 5.04 8.43 6.12
C LYS A 26 3.57 8.30 5.72
N GLY A 27 2.96 7.17 5.92
CA GLY A 27 1.57 6.90 5.60
C GLY A 27 1.08 5.61 6.25
N VAL A 28 -0.20 5.35 6.18
CA VAL A 28 -0.82 4.16 6.75
C VAL A 28 -1.72 3.48 5.73
N ARG A 29 -1.67 2.16 5.67
CA ARG A 29 -2.66 1.36 4.95
C ARG A 29 -3.67 0.82 5.96
N PRO A 30 -4.95 1.26 5.90
CA PRO A 30 -5.98 0.76 6.79
C PRO A 30 -6.21 -0.74 6.56
N PRO A 31 -6.32 -1.55 7.60
CA PRO A 31 -6.65 -2.97 7.45
C PRO A 31 -7.92 -3.18 6.63
N GLY A 32 -7.85 -4.06 5.61
CA GLY A 32 -8.96 -4.31 4.69
C GLY A 32 -9.38 -3.12 3.83
N GLY A 33 -8.55 -2.08 3.72
CA GLY A 33 -8.87 -0.86 2.96
C GLY A 33 -10.03 -0.04 3.53
N LYS A 34 -10.46 -0.33 4.75
CA LYS A 34 -11.62 0.35 5.38
C LYS A 34 -11.22 1.74 5.85
N ILE A 35 -11.71 2.74 5.13
CA ILE A 35 -11.52 4.16 5.43
C ILE A 35 -12.85 4.89 5.29
N ASN A 36 -13.13 5.82 6.20
CA ASN A 36 -14.29 6.71 6.17
C ASN A 36 -13.86 8.13 6.57
N ASP A 37 -14.76 9.09 6.50
CA ASP A 37 -14.44 10.49 6.78
C ASP A 37 -13.94 10.71 8.21
N ALA A 38 -14.49 9.98 9.19
CA ALA A 38 -14.02 10.05 10.58
C ALA A 38 -12.55 9.55 10.68
N SER A 39 -12.22 8.42 10.05
CA SER A 39 -10.85 7.91 10.01
C SER A 39 -9.89 8.88 9.29
N LYS A 40 -10.33 9.47 8.17
CA LYS A 40 -9.55 10.48 7.44
C LYS A 40 -9.25 11.70 8.31
N ALA A 41 -10.24 12.17 9.08
CA ALA A 41 -10.05 13.29 10.00
C ALA A 41 -9.01 12.98 11.08
N VAL A 42 -9.01 11.74 11.62
CA VAL A 42 -8.00 11.28 12.59
C VAL A 42 -6.62 11.22 11.93
N LEU A 43 -6.52 10.68 10.72
CA LEU A 43 -5.26 10.63 9.97
C LEU A 43 -4.73 12.02 9.63
N ALA A 44 -5.61 12.97 9.31
CA ALA A 44 -5.22 14.36 9.10
C ALA A 44 -4.56 14.96 10.35
N LYS A 45 -5.14 14.72 11.54
CA LYS A 45 -4.56 15.14 12.82
C LYS A 45 -3.22 14.45 13.11
N ALA A 46 -3.06 13.20 12.69
CA ALA A 46 -1.82 12.45 12.83
C ALA A 46 -0.75 12.85 11.78
N GLY A 47 -1.07 13.73 10.85
CA GLY A 47 -0.16 14.12 9.76
C GLY A 47 0.06 13.03 8.71
N MET A 48 -0.86 12.05 8.60
CA MET A 48 -0.69 10.87 7.74
C MET A 48 -1.71 10.81 6.60
N PRO A 49 -1.29 10.50 5.36
CA PRO A 49 -2.17 10.01 4.31
C PRO A 49 -2.54 8.55 4.55
N SER A 50 -3.64 8.09 3.95
CA SER A 50 -3.93 6.66 3.82
C SER A 50 -3.56 6.15 2.44
N ILE A 51 -2.96 4.97 2.41
CA ILE A 51 -2.57 4.29 1.18
C ILE A 51 -3.50 3.09 1.00
N ILE A 52 -4.20 3.08 -0.11
CA ILE A 52 -5.00 1.96 -0.57
C ILE A 52 -4.39 1.42 -1.86
N TRP A 53 -5.16 0.83 -2.75
CA TRP A 53 -4.65 0.23 -4.00
C TRP A 53 -5.61 0.44 -5.15
N SER A 54 -5.11 0.31 -6.35
CA SER A 54 -5.88 0.34 -7.60
C SER A 54 -5.92 -1.01 -8.31
N VAL A 55 -4.97 -1.92 -8.01
CA VAL A 55 -4.98 -3.29 -8.51
C VAL A 55 -5.10 -4.24 -7.32
N ASP A 56 -6.26 -4.88 -7.18
CA ASP A 56 -6.50 -5.92 -6.16
C ASP A 56 -6.28 -7.29 -6.80
N THR A 57 -5.25 -7.98 -6.36
CA THR A 57 -4.90 -9.31 -6.88
C THR A 57 -5.76 -10.43 -6.32
N LEU A 58 -6.45 -10.19 -5.20
CA LEU A 58 -7.17 -11.21 -4.42
C LEU A 58 -6.30 -12.44 -4.08
N ASP A 59 -4.99 -12.26 -3.97
CA ASP A 59 -4.02 -13.32 -3.70
C ASP A 59 -4.33 -14.09 -2.41
N TRP A 60 -4.74 -13.39 -1.37
CA TRP A 60 -5.16 -13.95 -0.09
C TRP A 60 -6.36 -14.91 -0.21
N LYS A 61 -7.24 -14.65 -1.20
CA LYS A 61 -8.48 -15.42 -1.43
C LYS A 61 -8.25 -16.58 -2.38
N THR A 62 -7.62 -16.32 -3.51
CA THR A 62 -7.42 -17.33 -4.58
C THR A 62 -6.28 -18.28 -4.26
N ARG A 63 -5.24 -17.80 -3.56
CA ARG A 63 -4.01 -18.55 -3.28
C ARG A 63 -3.45 -19.23 -4.53
N ASN A 64 -3.51 -18.53 -5.64
CA ASN A 64 -3.10 -19.01 -6.96
C ASN A 64 -2.16 -18.00 -7.60
N ALA A 65 -0.89 -18.37 -7.75
CA ALA A 65 0.14 -17.50 -8.31
C ALA A 65 -0.19 -17.04 -9.73
N GLN A 66 -0.68 -17.97 -10.59
CA GLN A 66 -1.02 -17.62 -11.96
C GLN A 66 -2.17 -16.63 -12.04
N HIS A 67 -3.21 -16.78 -11.20
CA HIS A 67 -4.31 -15.81 -11.12
C HIS A 67 -3.80 -14.41 -10.75
N THR A 68 -2.89 -14.33 -9.77
CA THR A 68 -2.27 -13.07 -9.35
C THR A 68 -1.48 -12.45 -10.49
N ILE A 69 -0.64 -13.24 -11.19
CA ILE A 69 0.14 -12.78 -12.34
C ILE A 69 -0.78 -12.24 -13.44
N ASP A 70 -1.77 -13.02 -13.86
CA ASP A 70 -2.69 -12.64 -14.94
C ASP A 70 -3.48 -11.38 -14.59
N THR A 71 -3.89 -11.25 -13.32
CA THR A 71 -4.62 -10.06 -12.84
C THR A 71 -3.77 -8.81 -12.95
N VAL A 72 -2.54 -8.84 -12.45
CA VAL A 72 -1.62 -7.70 -12.51
C VAL A 72 -1.30 -7.35 -13.95
N LEU A 73 -0.86 -8.33 -14.76
CA LEU A 73 -0.42 -8.07 -16.13
C LEU A 73 -1.51 -7.55 -17.07
N ARG A 74 -2.78 -7.83 -16.75
CA ARG A 74 -3.96 -7.33 -17.48
C ARG A 74 -4.39 -5.94 -17.06
N GLN A 75 -4.21 -5.57 -15.78
CA GLN A 75 -4.82 -4.36 -15.21
C GLN A 75 -3.82 -3.23 -14.99
N VAL A 76 -2.55 -3.55 -14.74
CA VAL A 76 -1.56 -2.58 -14.29
C VAL A 76 -1.33 -1.47 -15.32
N GLN A 77 -1.30 -0.23 -14.81
CA GLN A 77 -0.95 0.99 -15.53
C GLN A 77 0.10 1.78 -14.73
N ASP A 78 0.76 2.73 -15.39
CA ASP A 78 1.71 3.60 -14.75
C ASP A 78 1.04 4.41 -13.62
N GLY A 79 1.66 4.41 -12.46
CA GLY A 79 1.15 5.06 -11.26
C GLY A 79 0.25 4.17 -10.40
N ASP A 80 0.02 2.91 -10.74
CA ASP A 80 -0.79 2.00 -9.94
C ASP A 80 -0.09 1.54 -8.67
N ILE A 81 -0.91 1.25 -7.65
CA ILE A 81 -0.52 0.56 -6.42
C ILE A 81 -1.13 -0.84 -6.46
N ILE A 82 -0.29 -1.85 -6.43
CA ILE A 82 -0.70 -3.26 -6.48
C ILE A 82 -0.75 -3.81 -5.06
N LEU A 83 -1.89 -4.40 -4.67
CA LEU A 83 -2.05 -5.10 -3.39
C LEU A 83 -1.65 -6.56 -3.53
N MET A 84 -0.71 -6.98 -2.68
CA MET A 84 -0.32 -8.37 -2.46
C MET A 84 -0.02 -8.58 -0.97
N HIS A 85 0.01 -9.86 -0.54
CA HIS A 85 0.24 -10.22 0.86
C HIS A 85 1.41 -11.22 0.96
N ASP A 86 2.40 -10.91 1.79
CA ASP A 86 3.61 -11.71 2.00
C ASP A 86 3.41 -12.96 2.89
N LEU A 87 2.18 -13.18 3.37
CA LEU A 87 1.82 -14.32 4.19
C LEU A 87 1.67 -15.63 3.40
N TYR A 88 1.64 -15.57 2.06
CA TYR A 88 1.32 -16.70 1.20
C TYR A 88 2.43 -16.98 0.21
N GLU A 89 2.89 -18.24 0.17
CA GLU A 89 3.92 -18.69 -0.78
C GLU A 89 3.55 -18.38 -2.24
N GLN A 90 2.27 -18.52 -2.61
CA GLN A 90 1.79 -18.23 -3.95
C GLN A 90 1.94 -16.75 -4.33
N SER A 91 1.86 -15.85 -3.37
CA SER A 91 2.12 -14.42 -3.59
C SER A 91 3.61 -14.16 -3.84
N ALA A 92 4.50 -14.85 -3.13
CA ALA A 92 5.94 -14.78 -3.37
C ALA A 92 6.30 -15.32 -4.77
N ILE A 93 5.77 -16.48 -5.14
CA ILE A 93 5.95 -17.06 -6.49
C ILE A 93 5.45 -16.10 -7.58
N ALA A 94 4.29 -15.46 -7.36
CA ALA A 94 3.78 -14.45 -8.29
C ALA A 94 4.71 -13.25 -8.40
N ALA A 95 5.27 -12.77 -7.30
CA ALA A 95 6.20 -11.65 -7.28
C ALA A 95 7.50 -11.96 -8.04
N GLU A 96 8.06 -13.16 -7.88
CA GLU A 96 9.25 -13.61 -8.63
C GLU A 96 9.05 -13.56 -10.15
N THR A 97 7.84 -13.76 -10.63
CA THR A 97 7.49 -13.63 -12.06
C THR A 97 7.16 -12.19 -12.44
N LEU A 98 6.38 -11.48 -11.61
CA LEU A 98 5.88 -10.15 -11.91
C LEU A 98 6.98 -9.10 -11.95
N ILE A 99 7.93 -9.15 -11.00
CA ILE A 99 9.00 -8.14 -10.92
C ILE A 99 9.82 -8.06 -12.20
N PRO A 100 10.42 -9.16 -12.73
CA PRO A 100 11.17 -9.09 -13.98
C PRO A 100 10.28 -8.78 -15.18
N GLU A 101 9.05 -9.28 -15.24
CA GLU A 101 8.15 -9.03 -16.37
C GLU A 101 7.70 -7.56 -16.45
N LEU A 102 7.35 -6.94 -15.33
CA LEU A 102 7.01 -5.52 -15.28
C LEU A 102 8.21 -4.64 -15.65
N THR A 103 9.41 -4.99 -15.16
CA THR A 103 10.64 -4.30 -15.53
C THR A 103 10.91 -4.43 -17.04
N ARG A 104 10.72 -5.61 -17.63
CA ARG A 104 10.87 -5.83 -19.07
C ARG A 104 9.85 -5.02 -19.90
N ARG A 105 8.66 -4.78 -19.36
CA ARG A 105 7.63 -3.90 -19.99
C ARG A 105 7.92 -2.41 -19.83
N GLY A 106 9.01 -2.04 -19.16
CA GLY A 106 9.43 -0.65 -18.98
C GLY A 106 8.89 0.00 -17.70
N TYR A 107 8.22 -0.73 -16.81
CA TYR A 107 7.83 -0.21 -15.51
C TYR A 107 9.03 -0.15 -14.57
N GLN A 108 9.11 0.92 -13.79
CA GLN A 108 10.00 1.02 -12.64
C GLN A 108 9.20 0.75 -11.37
N LEU A 109 9.64 -0.23 -10.60
CA LEU A 109 9.04 -0.56 -9.31
C LEU A 109 9.67 0.33 -8.24
N VAL A 110 8.85 1.13 -7.60
CA VAL A 110 9.29 2.14 -6.63
C VAL A 110 8.44 2.05 -5.36
N THR A 111 8.90 2.67 -4.28
CA THR A 111 8.07 2.84 -3.10
C THR A 111 6.93 3.83 -3.36
N VAL A 112 5.86 3.75 -2.56
CA VAL A 112 4.75 4.71 -2.63
C VAL A 112 5.24 6.15 -2.41
N SER A 113 6.19 6.34 -1.51
CA SER A 113 6.76 7.66 -1.22
C SER A 113 7.49 8.25 -2.43
N GLU A 114 8.34 7.46 -3.09
CA GLU A 114 9.05 7.89 -4.31
C GLU A 114 8.08 8.26 -5.43
N MET A 115 7.05 7.41 -5.65
CA MET A 115 6.03 7.70 -6.65
C MET A 115 5.27 8.99 -6.35
N ALA A 116 4.88 9.18 -5.08
CA ALA A 116 4.19 10.38 -4.64
C ALA A 116 5.03 11.64 -4.84
N GLU A 117 6.33 11.61 -4.50
CA GLU A 117 7.24 12.75 -4.69
C GLU A 117 7.31 13.19 -6.16
N LEU A 118 7.27 12.24 -7.10
CA LEU A 118 7.28 12.52 -8.54
C LEU A 118 5.91 12.97 -9.10
N ARG A 119 4.82 12.76 -8.37
CA ARG A 119 3.44 12.92 -8.83
C ARG A 119 2.62 13.90 -7.98
N GLY A 120 3.27 14.87 -7.35
CA GLY A 120 2.59 15.96 -6.62
C GLY A 120 2.45 15.76 -5.12
N GLY A 121 3.00 14.69 -4.57
CA GLY A 121 3.04 14.46 -3.12
C GLY A 121 1.79 13.83 -2.54
N MET A 122 1.77 13.72 -1.21
CA MET A 122 0.64 13.21 -0.43
C MET A 122 0.28 14.18 0.68
N ALA A 123 -1.01 14.47 0.82
CA ALA A 123 -1.54 15.31 1.90
C ALA A 123 -2.12 14.46 3.03
N ALA A 124 -1.92 14.89 4.28
CA ALA A 124 -2.50 14.26 5.45
C ALA A 124 -4.03 14.18 5.36
N GLY A 125 -4.62 13.07 5.78
CA GLY A 125 -6.06 12.83 5.72
C GLY A 125 -6.61 12.51 4.33
N GLN A 126 -5.80 12.54 3.29
CA GLN A 126 -6.20 12.10 1.95
C GLN A 126 -5.91 10.60 1.73
N SER A 127 -6.63 9.99 0.79
CA SER A 127 -6.47 8.57 0.44
C SER A 127 -5.96 8.44 -0.99
N TYR A 128 -4.94 7.62 -1.17
CA TYR A 128 -4.28 7.40 -2.46
C TYR A 128 -4.32 5.92 -2.83
N GLY A 129 -4.98 5.59 -3.93
CA GLY A 129 -5.01 4.25 -4.53
C GLY A 129 -4.12 4.12 -5.75
N HIS A 130 -3.73 5.25 -6.33
CA HIS A 130 -2.83 5.37 -7.47
C HIS A 130 -2.28 6.80 -7.56
N PHE A 131 -1.29 6.98 -8.44
CA PHE A 131 -0.67 8.28 -8.78
C PHE A 131 -0.58 8.44 -10.30
N ARG A 132 -1.70 8.22 -10.99
CA ARG A 132 -1.78 8.37 -12.46
C ARG A 132 -1.76 9.83 -12.90
#